data_18a35790cd99bd8c7b036943e8beeb0a
#
_entry.id   18a35790cd99bd8c7b036943e8beeb0a
#
_cell.length_a   1.000
_cell.length_b   1.000
_cell.length_c   1.000
_cell.angle_alpha   90.00
_cell.angle_beta   90.00
_cell.angle_gamma   90.00
#
_symmetry.space_group_name_H-M   'P 1'
#
loop_
_entity.id
_entity.type
_entity.pdbx_description
1 polymer ?
#
loop_
_entity_poly.entity_id
_entity_poly.type
_entity_poly.pdbx_seq_one_letter_code
_entity_poly.pdbx_strand_id
1 'polypeptide(L)'
;MSCSPNDRADRQPTADDCRPPPHPAPMTLKPILPGAAVGVLGSGQLGRMFALAARQMGYRVHVFSPDSDTPAGQVGDVEVAAAYDDLDRVRDFARGVRVVTFEFENVPSATSRAAAEVVPVRPDGHVLHITQQRLREKSFLRDHGFPVTPFRAIHGERDLSDAIQSLGLPGILKTASFGYDGKGQQTLRSADEVPAAYRALNGAEGIYEAFVEFGQEISVVAARTGDGSMAVFPVFGNTHLNHILNLTVCPAAISPALAEEATAMARGILESLNVVGLLTVELFVTRKGTLLVNELAPRPHNSGHLTLDACVTSQFEQQLRAVCGLPLGSTELRQPAAMVNLLGEVWDEAGGTPDWTAALSDPTVRLHLYGKAEPRAGRKMGHLTATAATAEEAIQRVQSARNRLRRVAC
;
A
#
# COMPACT_ATOMS: atom_id res chain seq x y z
N MET A 1 10.07 64.27 17.08
CA MET A 1 10.09 63.85 15.68
C MET A 1 9.51 62.48 15.64
N SER A 2 8.27 62.37 15.15
CA SER A 2 7.43 61.16 15.09
C SER A 2 7.77 60.37 13.83
N CYS A 3 8.16 59.11 13.98
CA CYS A 3 8.18 58.16 12.88
C CYS A 3 6.88 57.35 12.88
N SER A 4 6.14 57.47 11.82
CA SER A 4 4.88 56.81 11.52
C SER A 4 5.10 55.32 11.17
N PRO A 5 4.24 54.40 11.59
CA PRO A 5 4.27 53.01 11.17
C PRO A 5 3.24 52.79 10.06
N ASN A 6 3.63 52.85 8.80
CA ASN A 6 2.84 52.32 7.70
C ASN A 6 3.66 52.32 6.41
N ASP A 7 4.38 51.22 6.15
CA ASP A 7 4.89 50.86 4.79
C ASP A 7 5.24 49.38 4.77
N ARG A 8 4.21 48.50 4.92
CA ARG A 8 4.27 47.09 4.58
C ARG A 8 2.94 46.66 3.99
N ALA A 9 2.67 47.16 2.81
CA ALA A 9 1.62 46.58 1.97
C ALA A 9 2.12 46.59 0.52
N ASP A 10 1.86 45.51 -0.19
CA ASP A 10 2.05 45.30 -1.62
C ASP A 10 3.48 45.03 -2.12
N ARG A 11 4.05 43.88 -1.72
CA ARG A 11 4.94 43.12 -2.63
C ARG A 11 4.15 41.94 -3.17
N GLN A 12 3.82 41.95 -4.46
CA GLN A 12 3.42 40.75 -5.18
C GLN A 12 4.55 39.71 -5.07
N PRO A 13 4.26 38.41 -4.75
CA PRO A 13 5.27 37.39 -4.68
C PRO A 13 5.95 37.26 -6.05
N THR A 14 7.27 37.37 -6.09
CA THR A 14 8.07 37.14 -7.28
C THR A 14 8.13 35.61 -7.55
N ALA A 15 8.35 35.23 -8.80
CA ALA A 15 8.45 33.81 -9.20
C ALA A 15 9.52 33.01 -8.45
N ASP A 16 10.41 33.65 -7.71
CA ASP A 16 11.41 33.04 -6.83
C ASP A 16 10.85 32.61 -5.45
N ASP A 17 9.72 33.16 -5.00
CA ASP A 17 9.07 32.77 -3.74
C ASP A 17 8.29 31.44 -3.81
N CYS A 18 8.14 30.87 -5.02
CA CYS A 18 7.47 29.59 -5.26
C CYS A 18 8.44 28.40 -5.40
N ARG A 19 9.73 28.56 -5.09
CA ARG A 19 10.62 27.40 -5.03
C ARG A 19 10.28 26.54 -3.80
N PRO A 20 10.05 25.24 -3.99
CA PRO A 20 9.95 24.34 -2.86
C PRO A 20 11.24 24.44 -2.04
N PRO A 21 11.17 24.29 -0.70
CA PRO A 21 12.37 24.32 0.14
C PRO A 21 13.38 23.30 -0.36
N PRO A 22 14.70 23.58 -0.29
CA PRO A 22 15.72 22.65 -0.75
C PRO A 22 15.56 21.33 -0.01
N HIS A 23 15.57 20.23 -0.77
CA HIS A 23 15.53 18.89 -0.19
C HIS A 23 16.62 18.76 0.88
N PRO A 24 16.32 18.20 2.06
CA PRO A 24 17.34 17.97 3.07
C PRO A 24 18.45 17.11 2.44
N ALA A 25 19.70 17.46 2.74
CA ALA A 25 20.85 16.74 2.24
C ALA A 25 20.73 15.24 2.54
N PRO A 26 21.14 14.34 1.62
CA PRO A 26 21.02 12.90 1.81
C PRO A 26 21.73 12.50 3.12
N MET A 27 20.97 11.90 4.04
CA MET A 27 21.52 11.40 5.30
C MET A 27 22.26 10.09 5.04
N THR A 28 23.57 10.09 5.12
CA THR A 28 24.36 8.85 5.17
C THR A 28 24.10 8.15 6.50
N LEU A 29 23.08 7.31 6.51
CA LEU A 29 22.74 6.48 7.66
C LEU A 29 23.70 5.29 7.72
N LYS A 30 24.30 5.03 8.89
CA LYS A 30 25.05 3.78 9.09
C LYS A 30 24.07 2.60 8.87
N PRO A 31 24.40 1.64 8.00
CA PRO A 31 23.52 0.52 7.73
C PRO A 31 23.33 -0.34 9.00
N ILE A 32 22.12 -0.83 9.19
CA ILE A 32 21.79 -1.81 10.21
C ILE A 32 22.09 -3.19 9.60
N LEU A 33 23.10 -3.87 10.14
CA LEU A 33 23.61 -5.13 9.56
C LEU A 33 22.86 -6.37 10.06
N PRO A 34 22.92 -7.50 9.35
CA PRO A 34 22.42 -8.80 9.82
C PRO A 34 22.89 -9.15 11.23
N GLY A 35 22.05 -9.86 11.97
CA GLY A 35 22.21 -10.13 13.41
C GLY A 35 21.44 -9.12 14.27
N ALA A 36 21.10 -7.93 13.75
CA ALA A 36 20.26 -6.97 14.45
C ALA A 36 18.76 -7.40 14.45
N ALA A 37 18.00 -6.85 15.42
CA ALA A 37 16.55 -6.98 15.43
C ALA A 37 15.90 -5.78 14.72
N VAL A 38 14.87 -6.05 13.91
CA VAL A 38 13.98 -5.08 13.28
C VAL A 38 12.58 -5.23 13.85
N GLY A 39 11.90 -4.10 14.10
CA GLY A 39 10.53 -4.07 14.62
C GLY A 39 9.50 -3.88 13.54
N VAL A 40 8.35 -4.55 13.67
CA VAL A 40 7.20 -4.40 12.79
C VAL A 40 5.98 -4.00 13.62
N LEU A 41 5.37 -2.87 13.29
CA LEU A 41 4.05 -2.48 13.81
C LEU A 41 2.98 -3.05 12.87
N GLY A 42 2.14 -3.92 13.42
CA GLY A 42 1.23 -4.78 12.70
C GLY A 42 1.71 -6.23 12.67
N SER A 43 0.79 -7.16 12.52
CA SER A 43 1.07 -8.58 12.70
C SER A 43 0.37 -9.48 11.66
N GLY A 44 -0.10 -8.90 10.57
CA GLY A 44 -0.80 -9.59 9.50
C GLY A 44 0.13 -10.32 8.53
N GLN A 45 -0.42 -10.63 7.35
CA GLN A 45 0.32 -11.39 6.32
C GLN A 45 1.52 -10.63 5.73
N LEU A 46 1.46 -9.30 5.66
CA LEU A 46 2.58 -8.52 5.13
C LEU A 46 3.77 -8.58 6.10
N GLY A 47 3.50 -8.44 7.39
CA GLY A 47 4.49 -8.63 8.45
C GLY A 47 5.06 -10.05 8.46
N ARG A 48 4.24 -11.09 8.23
CA ARG A 48 4.72 -12.48 8.09
C ARG A 48 5.72 -12.62 6.95
N MET A 49 5.36 -12.16 5.75
CA MET A 49 6.24 -12.28 4.58
C MET A 49 7.50 -11.41 4.71
N PHE A 50 7.39 -10.23 5.34
CA PHE A 50 8.55 -9.42 5.70
C PHE A 50 9.47 -10.15 6.70
N ALA A 51 8.90 -10.76 7.74
CA ALA A 51 9.68 -11.50 8.73
C ALA A 51 10.42 -12.68 8.12
N LEU A 52 9.79 -13.44 7.20
CA LEU A 52 10.44 -14.53 6.48
C LEU A 52 11.63 -14.03 5.64
N ALA A 53 11.47 -12.93 4.90
CA ALA A 53 12.55 -12.32 4.12
C ALA A 53 13.68 -11.80 5.03
N ALA A 54 13.34 -11.16 6.15
CA ALA A 54 14.32 -10.65 7.10
C ALA A 54 15.13 -11.78 7.77
N ARG A 55 14.48 -12.87 8.16
CA ARG A 55 15.15 -14.04 8.74
C ARG A 55 16.06 -14.73 7.74
N GLN A 56 15.66 -14.80 6.46
CA GLN A 56 16.51 -15.33 5.39
C GLN A 56 17.82 -14.53 5.25
N MET A 57 17.79 -13.22 5.53
CA MET A 57 18.96 -12.35 5.55
C MET A 57 19.68 -12.30 6.91
N GLY A 58 19.29 -13.10 7.89
CA GLY A 58 19.95 -13.19 9.21
C GLY A 58 19.54 -12.11 10.20
N TYR A 59 18.41 -11.41 9.99
CA TYR A 59 17.85 -10.49 10.98
C TYR A 59 16.90 -11.20 11.93
N ARG A 60 16.77 -10.66 13.15
CA ARG A 60 15.69 -11.00 14.07
C ARG A 60 14.51 -10.06 13.81
N VAL A 61 13.30 -10.55 14.04
CA VAL A 61 12.08 -9.77 13.84
C VAL A 61 11.24 -9.78 15.10
N HIS A 62 10.96 -8.59 15.61
CA HIS A 62 10.01 -8.36 16.70
C HIS A 62 8.72 -7.79 16.11
N VAL A 63 7.58 -8.28 16.55
CA VAL A 63 6.26 -7.91 16.07
C VAL A 63 5.45 -7.30 17.22
N PHE A 64 4.74 -6.22 16.95
CA PHE A 64 3.88 -5.54 17.91
C PHE A 64 2.48 -5.32 17.34
N SER A 65 1.46 -5.82 18.03
CA SER A 65 0.05 -5.60 17.70
C SER A 65 -0.85 -5.89 18.90
N PRO A 66 -2.14 -5.52 18.86
CA PRO A 66 -3.09 -5.89 19.94
C PRO A 66 -3.35 -7.40 20.06
N ASP A 67 -3.15 -8.15 18.98
CA ASP A 67 -3.47 -9.57 18.90
C ASP A 67 -2.26 -10.45 19.28
N SER A 68 -2.51 -11.73 19.56
CA SER A 68 -1.52 -12.78 19.82
C SER A 68 -1.72 -13.96 18.87
N ASP A 69 -0.70 -14.82 18.73
CA ASP A 69 -0.68 -15.94 17.76
C ASP A 69 -0.99 -15.48 16.33
N THR A 70 -0.38 -14.38 15.98
CA THR A 70 -0.67 -13.70 14.72
C THR A 70 0.16 -14.27 13.56
N PRO A 71 -0.26 -14.06 12.30
CA PRO A 71 0.51 -14.45 11.13
C PRO A 71 1.99 -14.07 11.18
N ALA A 72 2.31 -12.85 11.60
CA ALA A 72 3.70 -12.41 11.72
C ALA A 72 4.37 -12.94 13.00
N GLY A 73 3.64 -13.01 14.11
CA GLY A 73 4.12 -13.56 15.39
C GLY A 73 4.58 -15.01 15.27
N GLN A 74 3.86 -15.85 14.50
CA GLN A 74 4.20 -17.26 14.26
C GLN A 74 5.59 -17.46 13.61
N VAL A 75 6.16 -16.45 12.98
CA VAL A 75 7.46 -16.50 12.29
C VAL A 75 8.45 -15.45 12.81
N GLY A 76 8.02 -14.56 13.69
CA GLY A 76 8.85 -13.59 14.39
C GLY A 76 9.68 -14.24 15.50
N ASP A 77 10.70 -13.52 15.99
CA ASP A 77 11.49 -13.96 17.15
C ASP A 77 10.84 -13.53 18.48
N VAL A 78 10.11 -12.42 18.46
CA VAL A 78 9.37 -11.87 19.60
C VAL A 78 8.03 -11.35 19.11
N GLU A 79 6.95 -11.75 19.77
CA GLU A 79 5.60 -11.20 19.58
C GLU A 79 5.20 -10.43 20.85
N VAL A 80 4.89 -9.15 20.72
CA VAL A 80 4.40 -8.30 21.80
C VAL A 80 2.92 -8.00 21.55
N ALA A 81 2.06 -8.63 22.36
CA ALA A 81 0.61 -8.37 22.32
C ALA A 81 0.30 -7.20 23.27
N ALA A 82 0.05 -6.01 22.71
CA ALA A 82 -0.37 -4.83 23.45
C ALA A 82 -1.09 -3.83 22.53
N ALA A 83 -1.97 -3.01 23.10
CA ALA A 83 -2.69 -1.99 22.35
C ALA A 83 -1.74 -0.93 21.77
N TYR A 84 -2.06 -0.40 20.59
CA TYR A 84 -1.22 0.62 19.94
C TYR A 84 -1.16 1.95 20.70
N ASP A 85 -2.11 2.24 21.57
CA ASP A 85 -2.16 3.41 22.44
C ASP A 85 -1.45 3.22 23.79
N ASP A 86 -0.97 2.01 24.11
CA ASP A 86 -0.03 1.76 25.19
C ASP A 86 1.38 2.22 24.80
N LEU A 87 1.61 3.54 24.88
CA LEU A 87 2.82 4.16 24.38
C LEU A 87 4.08 3.74 25.15
N ASP A 88 3.95 3.33 26.40
CA ASP A 88 5.09 2.84 27.19
C ASP A 88 5.51 1.46 26.69
N ARG A 89 4.56 0.55 26.41
CA ARG A 89 4.85 -0.73 25.78
C ARG A 89 5.45 -0.56 24.38
N VAL A 90 5.02 0.45 23.62
CA VAL A 90 5.61 0.79 22.32
C VAL A 90 7.07 1.22 22.46
N ARG A 91 7.39 2.07 23.46
CA ARG A 91 8.79 2.48 23.74
C ARG A 91 9.66 1.29 24.18
N ASP A 92 9.12 0.42 25.03
CA ASP A 92 9.83 -0.79 25.46
C ASP A 92 10.10 -1.73 24.28
N PHE A 93 9.13 -1.93 23.41
CA PHE A 93 9.29 -2.66 22.15
C PHE A 93 10.39 -2.05 21.28
N ALA A 94 10.36 -0.72 21.11
CA ALA A 94 11.34 0.01 20.29
C ALA A 94 12.76 -0.11 20.83
N ARG A 95 12.97 -0.18 22.18
CA ARG A 95 14.29 -0.43 22.77
C ARG A 95 14.90 -1.78 22.42
N GLY A 96 14.05 -2.75 22.05
CA GLY A 96 14.46 -4.12 21.66
C GLY A 96 14.92 -4.24 20.22
N VAL A 97 14.81 -3.19 19.38
CA VAL A 97 15.06 -3.24 17.93
C VAL A 97 15.98 -2.09 17.48
N ARG A 98 16.42 -2.10 16.23
CA ARG A 98 17.30 -1.06 15.67
C ARG A 98 16.57 -0.10 14.71
N VAL A 99 15.43 -0.52 14.20
CA VAL A 99 14.53 0.24 13.33
C VAL A 99 13.13 -0.35 13.47
N VAL A 100 12.12 0.48 13.32
CA VAL A 100 10.72 0.05 13.26
C VAL A 100 10.17 0.34 11.86
N THR A 101 9.40 -0.60 11.32
CA THR A 101 8.65 -0.45 10.08
C THR A 101 7.18 -0.83 10.27
N PHE A 102 6.36 -0.61 9.24
CA PHE A 102 4.93 -0.91 9.25
C PHE A 102 4.61 -2.06 8.30
N GLU A 103 3.64 -2.88 8.69
CA GLU A 103 3.00 -3.81 7.77
C GLU A 103 1.59 -3.35 7.36
N PHE A 104 1.09 -2.31 8.05
CA PHE A 104 -0.25 -1.82 7.81
C PHE A 104 -0.36 -0.32 8.18
N GLU A 105 -1.15 0.44 7.41
CA GLU A 105 -1.18 1.91 7.47
C GLU A 105 -1.98 2.48 8.64
N ASN A 106 -2.92 1.73 9.23
CA ASN A 106 -3.82 2.28 10.26
C ASN A 106 -3.21 2.25 11.70
N VAL A 107 -1.88 2.26 11.82
CA VAL A 107 -1.21 2.46 13.11
C VAL A 107 -1.37 3.92 13.54
N PRO A 108 -1.85 4.21 14.77
CA PRO A 108 -2.02 5.58 15.23
C PRO A 108 -0.73 6.38 15.16
N SER A 109 -0.81 7.65 14.77
CA SER A 109 0.38 8.51 14.66
C SER A 109 1.10 8.73 16.00
N ALA A 110 0.40 8.59 17.14
CA ALA A 110 1.01 8.62 18.47
C ALA A 110 1.95 7.43 18.70
N THR A 111 1.56 6.24 18.22
CA THR A 111 2.36 5.00 18.28
C THR A 111 3.66 5.16 17.50
N SER A 112 3.59 5.64 16.26
CA SER A 112 4.78 5.85 15.44
C SER A 112 5.71 6.90 16.05
N ARG A 113 5.18 7.99 16.65
CA ARG A 113 5.97 9.00 17.36
C ARG A 113 6.65 8.42 18.59
N ALA A 114 5.94 7.63 19.41
CA ALA A 114 6.52 7.00 20.60
C ALA A 114 7.67 6.05 20.23
N ALA A 115 7.55 5.27 19.15
CA ALA A 115 8.63 4.45 18.64
C ALA A 115 9.81 5.30 18.13
N ALA A 116 9.52 6.43 17.44
CA ALA A 116 10.52 7.33 16.87
C ALA A 116 11.34 8.09 17.95
N GLU A 117 10.83 8.21 19.18
CA GLU A 117 11.59 8.73 20.33
C GLU A 117 12.78 7.82 20.70
N VAL A 118 12.76 6.56 20.29
CA VAL A 118 13.72 5.52 20.71
C VAL A 118 14.60 5.08 19.55
N VAL A 119 14.01 4.76 18.38
CA VAL A 119 14.73 4.27 17.19
C VAL A 119 14.10 4.86 15.92
N PRO A 120 14.85 4.87 14.79
CA PRO A 120 14.27 5.29 13.53
C PRO A 120 13.01 4.49 13.17
N VAL A 121 11.98 5.18 12.71
CA VAL A 121 10.75 4.59 12.14
C VAL A 121 10.78 4.85 10.63
N ARG A 122 10.64 3.82 9.82
CA ARG A 122 10.77 3.88 8.35
C ARG A 122 9.72 3.02 7.65
N PRO A 123 8.89 3.59 6.77
CA PRO A 123 8.79 5.02 6.45
C PRO A 123 8.50 5.89 7.66
N ASP A 124 8.83 7.19 7.55
CA ASP A 124 8.60 8.17 8.62
C ASP A 124 7.11 8.31 8.96
N GLY A 125 6.81 8.68 10.20
CA GLY A 125 5.44 8.91 10.65
C GLY A 125 4.69 9.99 9.87
N HIS A 126 5.39 10.94 9.22
CA HIS A 126 4.78 11.90 8.32
C HIS A 126 4.21 11.23 7.05
N VAL A 127 4.95 10.30 6.45
CA VAL A 127 4.47 9.53 5.29
C VAL A 127 3.18 8.80 5.66
N LEU A 128 3.20 8.11 6.82
CA LEU A 128 2.04 7.41 7.33
C LEU A 128 0.85 8.38 7.57
N HIS A 129 1.11 9.55 8.16
CA HIS A 129 0.08 10.57 8.40
C HIS A 129 -0.59 11.05 7.11
N ILE A 130 0.17 11.25 6.03
CA ILE A 130 -0.39 11.65 4.73
C ILE A 130 -1.26 10.53 4.15
N THR A 131 -0.75 9.31 4.12
CA THR A 131 -1.41 8.18 3.43
C THR A 131 -2.57 7.55 4.20
N GLN A 132 -2.70 7.80 5.50
CA GLN A 132 -3.81 7.29 6.31
C GLN A 132 -5.17 7.96 6.03
N GLN A 133 -5.18 9.10 5.36
CA GLN A 133 -6.39 9.88 5.21
C GLN A 133 -6.47 10.43 3.77
N ARG A 134 -7.49 10.01 3.04
CA ARG A 134 -7.67 10.27 1.60
C ARG A 134 -7.63 11.75 1.21
N LEU A 135 -8.16 12.64 2.05
CA LEU A 135 -8.12 14.08 1.76
C LEU A 135 -6.70 14.64 1.87
N ARG A 136 -5.94 14.21 2.88
CA ARG A 136 -4.52 14.61 3.03
C ARG A 136 -3.69 14.07 1.88
N GLU A 137 -3.86 12.79 1.55
CA GLU A 137 -3.15 12.12 0.47
C GLU A 137 -3.43 12.80 -0.87
N LYS A 138 -4.70 12.96 -1.23
CA LYS A 138 -5.07 13.57 -2.52
C LYS A 138 -4.74 15.06 -2.60
N SER A 139 -4.84 15.79 -1.48
CA SER A 139 -4.40 17.18 -1.42
C SER A 139 -2.88 17.29 -1.59
N PHE A 140 -2.11 16.45 -0.88
CA PHE A 140 -0.66 16.38 -1.05
C PHE A 140 -0.27 16.10 -2.50
N LEU A 141 -0.86 15.08 -3.12
CA LEU A 141 -0.59 14.71 -4.51
C LEU A 141 -0.91 15.86 -5.49
N ARG A 142 -2.10 16.45 -5.36
CA ARG A 142 -2.52 17.59 -6.20
C ARG A 142 -1.57 18.78 -6.03
N ASP A 143 -1.24 19.14 -4.80
CA ASP A 143 -0.44 20.32 -4.48
C ASP A 143 1.03 20.16 -4.93
N HIS A 144 1.48 18.90 -5.15
CA HIS A 144 2.77 18.56 -5.77
C HIS A 144 2.68 18.27 -7.27
N GLY A 145 1.53 18.54 -7.90
CA GLY A 145 1.36 18.43 -9.36
C GLY A 145 1.14 17.01 -9.88
N PHE A 146 0.86 16.03 -9.01
CA PHE A 146 0.51 14.68 -9.44
C PHE A 146 -0.97 14.61 -9.81
N PRO A 147 -1.31 14.00 -10.96
CA PRO A 147 -2.70 13.87 -11.38
C PRO A 147 -3.45 12.90 -10.47
N VAL A 148 -4.55 13.37 -9.90
CA VAL A 148 -5.45 12.59 -9.05
C VAL A 148 -6.88 12.68 -9.59
N THR A 149 -7.72 11.72 -9.22
CA THR A 149 -9.18 11.83 -9.42
C THR A 149 -9.67 13.14 -8.82
N PRO A 150 -10.44 13.97 -9.55
CA PRO A 150 -11.04 15.20 -9.00
C PRO A 150 -11.87 14.87 -7.75
N PHE A 151 -11.71 15.66 -6.69
CA PHE A 151 -12.34 15.38 -5.40
C PHE A 151 -12.78 16.64 -4.66
N ARG A 152 -13.67 16.46 -3.66
CA ARG A 152 -14.11 17.46 -2.69
C ARG A 152 -14.17 16.86 -1.30
N ALA A 153 -13.82 17.66 -0.29
CA ALA A 153 -14.03 17.32 1.12
C ALA A 153 -15.51 17.42 1.48
N ILE A 154 -16.00 16.52 2.31
CA ILE A 154 -17.38 16.44 2.77
C ILE A 154 -17.40 16.46 4.28
N HIS A 155 -17.84 17.57 4.86
CA HIS A 155 -18.03 17.77 6.30
C HIS A 155 -19.52 17.92 6.65
N GLY A 156 -20.38 18.18 5.64
CA GLY A 156 -21.81 18.36 5.78
C GLY A 156 -22.59 17.87 4.56
N GLU A 157 -23.90 17.67 4.71
CA GLU A 157 -24.77 17.24 3.60
C GLU A 157 -24.76 18.27 2.45
N ARG A 158 -24.65 19.56 2.78
CA ARG A 158 -24.53 20.63 1.79
C ARG A 158 -23.26 20.50 0.96
N ASP A 159 -22.12 20.16 1.59
CA ASP A 159 -20.86 19.97 0.88
C ASP A 159 -20.98 18.85 -0.15
N LEU A 160 -21.73 17.77 0.17
CA LEU A 160 -21.96 16.67 -0.76
C LEU A 160 -22.81 17.11 -1.95
N SER A 161 -23.85 17.93 -1.72
CA SER A 161 -24.67 18.51 -2.80
C SER A 161 -23.85 19.42 -3.70
N ASP A 162 -23.02 20.30 -3.12
CA ASP A 162 -22.14 21.22 -3.85
C ASP A 162 -21.03 20.43 -4.62
N ALA A 163 -20.52 19.36 -4.03
CA ALA A 163 -19.55 18.46 -4.67
C ALA A 163 -20.15 17.78 -5.91
N ILE A 164 -21.37 17.25 -5.81
CA ILE A 164 -22.09 16.65 -6.94
C ILE A 164 -22.33 17.69 -8.03
N GLN A 165 -22.74 18.90 -7.67
CA GLN A 165 -22.94 19.97 -8.65
C GLN A 165 -21.64 20.31 -9.40
N SER A 166 -20.48 20.26 -8.72
CA SER A 166 -19.19 20.63 -9.31
C SER A 166 -18.49 19.49 -10.06
N LEU A 167 -18.62 18.26 -9.59
CA LEU A 167 -17.92 17.08 -10.14
C LEU A 167 -18.83 16.17 -10.98
N GLY A 168 -20.14 16.33 -10.86
CA GLY A 168 -21.14 15.54 -11.58
C GLY A 168 -21.46 14.20 -10.93
N LEU A 169 -22.32 13.46 -11.61
CA LEU A 169 -22.72 12.09 -11.32
C LEU A 169 -22.43 11.20 -12.55
N PRO A 170 -22.13 9.91 -12.37
CA PRO A 170 -21.92 9.26 -11.07
C PRO A 170 -20.65 9.75 -10.37
N GLY A 171 -20.60 9.58 -9.04
CA GLY A 171 -19.42 9.85 -8.24
C GLY A 171 -19.32 8.89 -7.06
N ILE A 172 -18.22 8.90 -6.35
CA ILE A 172 -17.95 7.97 -5.25
C ILE A 172 -17.76 8.76 -3.96
N LEU A 173 -18.65 8.54 -3.00
CA LEU A 173 -18.50 9.03 -1.63
C LEU A 173 -17.75 7.97 -0.81
N LYS A 174 -16.68 8.39 -0.12
CA LYS A 174 -15.88 7.52 0.76
C LYS A 174 -15.69 8.18 2.11
N THR A 175 -15.54 7.40 3.18
CA THR A 175 -14.97 7.93 4.43
C THR A 175 -13.53 8.38 4.16
N ALA A 176 -13.13 9.51 4.74
CA ALA A 176 -11.78 10.04 4.55
C ALA A 176 -10.70 9.15 5.19
N SER A 177 -11.03 8.41 6.23
CA SER A 177 -10.11 7.54 6.98
C SER A 177 -10.67 6.13 7.15
N PHE A 178 -9.79 5.14 7.42
CA PHE A 178 -10.13 3.76 7.81
C PHE A 178 -10.91 2.92 6.79
N GLY A 179 -11.07 3.36 5.55
CA GLY A 179 -11.68 2.57 4.49
C GLY A 179 -10.63 1.67 3.78
N TYR A 180 -10.97 0.40 3.53
CA TYR A 180 -10.16 -0.56 2.79
C TYR A 180 -11.04 -1.60 2.07
N ASP A 181 -10.55 -2.19 1.00
CA ASP A 181 -11.26 -3.24 0.24
C ASP A 181 -12.74 -2.89 -0.03
N GLY A 182 -13.02 -1.63 -0.42
CA GLY A 182 -14.38 -1.14 -0.73
C GLY A 182 -15.26 -0.79 0.49
N LYS A 183 -14.79 -0.99 1.71
CA LYS A 183 -15.53 -0.61 2.91
C LYS A 183 -15.52 0.91 3.09
N GLY A 184 -16.68 1.45 3.50
CA GLY A 184 -16.85 2.88 3.71
C GLY A 184 -16.93 3.69 2.42
N GLN A 185 -17.30 3.07 1.28
CA GLN A 185 -17.55 3.78 0.02
C GLN A 185 -18.92 3.44 -0.57
N GLN A 186 -19.49 4.40 -1.28
CA GLN A 186 -20.77 4.28 -1.97
C GLN A 186 -20.71 5.05 -3.30
N THR A 187 -21.15 4.41 -4.38
CA THR A 187 -21.33 5.08 -5.67
C THR A 187 -22.68 5.79 -5.68
N LEU A 188 -22.69 7.09 -5.93
CA LEU A 188 -23.89 7.90 -6.09
C LEU A 188 -24.19 8.06 -7.58
N ARG A 189 -25.42 7.78 -7.96
CA ARG A 189 -25.90 7.83 -9.35
C ARG A 189 -26.96 8.91 -9.56
N SER A 190 -27.63 9.33 -8.49
CA SER A 190 -28.65 10.38 -8.50
C SER A 190 -28.54 11.29 -7.30
N ALA A 191 -29.05 12.52 -7.41
CA ALA A 191 -29.07 13.47 -6.32
C ALA A 191 -29.98 13.05 -5.15
N ASP A 192 -30.96 12.20 -5.40
CA ASP A 192 -31.90 11.70 -4.40
C ASP A 192 -31.20 10.77 -3.38
N GLU A 193 -30.02 10.23 -3.72
CA GLU A 193 -29.24 9.36 -2.84
C GLU A 193 -28.46 10.16 -1.78
N VAL A 194 -28.29 11.47 -1.94
CA VAL A 194 -27.47 12.34 -1.07
C VAL A 194 -27.82 12.22 0.41
N PRO A 195 -29.08 12.34 0.85
CA PRO A 195 -29.40 12.30 2.28
C PRO A 195 -29.07 10.93 2.92
N ALA A 196 -29.28 9.85 2.17
CA ALA A 196 -28.99 8.49 2.64
C ALA A 196 -27.47 8.25 2.70
N ALA A 197 -26.74 8.66 1.67
CA ALA A 197 -25.30 8.52 1.58
C ALA A 197 -24.57 9.33 2.65
N TYR A 198 -24.99 10.58 2.88
CA TYR A 198 -24.41 11.41 3.95
C TYR A 198 -24.66 10.78 5.34
N ARG A 199 -25.88 10.32 5.61
CA ARG A 199 -26.17 9.60 6.87
C ARG A 199 -25.29 8.35 7.06
N ALA A 200 -24.95 7.64 5.97
CA ALA A 200 -24.09 6.47 6.02
C ALA A 200 -22.64 6.78 6.44
N LEU A 201 -22.16 8.03 6.29
CA LEU A 201 -20.88 8.46 6.86
C LEU A 201 -20.89 8.47 8.39
N ASN A 202 -22.07 8.47 9.02
CA ASN A 202 -22.24 8.42 10.48
C ASN A 202 -21.38 9.45 11.24
N GLY A 203 -21.33 10.68 10.73
CA GLY A 203 -20.56 11.80 11.31
C GLY A 203 -19.05 11.76 11.00
N ALA A 204 -18.58 10.79 10.23
CA ALA A 204 -17.19 10.78 9.77
C ALA A 204 -16.98 11.81 8.65
N GLU A 205 -15.77 12.38 8.59
CA GLU A 205 -15.33 13.17 7.46
C GLU A 205 -15.33 12.30 6.18
N GLY A 206 -15.83 12.85 5.09
CA GLY A 206 -15.93 12.19 3.80
C GLY A 206 -15.11 12.86 2.71
N ILE A 207 -14.90 12.11 1.64
CA ILE A 207 -14.40 12.60 0.35
C ILE A 207 -15.36 12.16 -0.75
N TYR A 208 -15.76 13.09 -1.61
CA TYR A 208 -16.49 12.80 -2.83
C TYR A 208 -15.54 12.90 -4.01
N GLU A 209 -15.44 11.83 -4.78
CA GLU A 209 -14.58 11.73 -5.96
C GLU A 209 -15.43 11.60 -7.22
N ALA A 210 -15.01 12.26 -8.31
CA ALA A 210 -15.58 12.04 -9.61
C ALA A 210 -15.42 10.56 -10.02
N PHE A 211 -16.41 10.00 -10.67
CA PHE A 211 -16.29 8.64 -11.22
C PHE A 211 -15.30 8.63 -12.38
N VAL A 212 -14.30 7.79 -12.30
CA VAL A 212 -13.28 7.63 -13.34
C VAL A 212 -13.65 6.42 -14.20
N GLU A 213 -13.91 6.67 -15.50
CA GLU A 213 -13.98 5.57 -16.48
C GLU A 213 -12.55 5.15 -16.83
N PHE A 214 -12.06 4.12 -16.17
CA PHE A 214 -10.75 3.55 -16.47
C PHE A 214 -10.88 2.29 -17.33
N GLY A 215 -9.83 2.02 -18.10
CA GLY A 215 -9.68 0.78 -18.88
C GLY A 215 -8.91 -0.27 -18.10
N GLN A 216 -8.01 0.14 -17.20
CA GLN A 216 -7.15 -0.75 -16.43
C GLN A 216 -6.74 -0.11 -15.09
N GLU A 217 -6.54 -0.95 -14.08
CA GLU A 217 -5.86 -0.59 -12.84
C GLU A 217 -4.45 -1.13 -12.87
N ILE A 218 -3.49 -0.29 -12.51
CA ILE A 218 -2.08 -0.68 -12.42
C ILE A 218 -1.51 -0.26 -11.07
N SER A 219 -0.38 -0.86 -10.69
CA SER A 219 0.37 -0.41 -9.52
C SER A 219 1.87 -0.44 -9.77
N VAL A 220 2.58 0.48 -9.13
CA VAL A 220 4.03 0.57 -9.13
C VAL A 220 4.51 0.45 -7.70
N VAL A 221 5.32 -0.57 -7.43
CA VAL A 221 6.00 -0.76 -6.15
C VAL A 221 7.42 -0.22 -6.27
N ALA A 222 7.81 0.65 -5.37
CA ALA A 222 9.13 1.26 -5.38
C ALA A 222 9.72 1.32 -3.96
N ALA A 223 11.03 1.16 -3.87
CA ALA A 223 11.80 1.33 -2.64
C ALA A 223 12.75 2.51 -2.77
N ARG A 224 12.94 3.25 -1.68
CA ARG A 224 13.92 4.34 -1.56
C ARG A 224 14.68 4.24 -0.26
N THR A 225 15.99 4.42 -0.31
CA THR A 225 16.88 4.49 0.84
C THR A 225 17.07 5.92 1.33
N GLY A 226 17.66 6.10 2.51
CA GLY A 226 17.89 7.43 3.09
C GLY A 226 18.89 8.29 2.31
N ASP A 227 19.74 7.70 1.47
CA ASP A 227 20.65 8.42 0.57
C ASP A 227 19.98 8.83 -0.77
N GLY A 228 18.70 8.49 -0.94
CA GLY A 228 17.93 8.82 -2.14
C GLY A 228 17.99 7.77 -3.25
N SER A 229 18.77 6.69 -3.11
CA SER A 229 18.80 5.60 -4.08
C SER A 229 17.43 4.94 -4.19
N MET A 230 16.99 4.61 -5.42
CA MET A 230 15.67 4.03 -5.69
C MET A 230 15.74 2.78 -6.54
N ALA A 231 14.89 1.80 -6.21
CA ALA A 231 14.62 0.64 -7.04
C ALA A 231 13.11 0.52 -7.27
N VAL A 232 12.69 0.44 -8.52
CA VAL A 232 11.28 0.38 -8.93
C VAL A 232 11.02 -0.96 -9.61
N PHE A 233 9.99 -1.67 -9.16
CA PHE A 233 9.56 -2.89 -9.83
C PHE A 233 8.88 -2.58 -11.16
N PRO A 234 8.83 -3.54 -12.09
CA PRO A 234 8.01 -3.41 -13.29
C PRO A 234 6.54 -3.13 -12.91
N VAL A 235 5.82 -2.44 -13.78
CA VAL A 235 4.42 -2.11 -13.55
C VAL A 235 3.57 -3.37 -13.49
N PHE A 236 2.72 -3.47 -12.48
CA PHE A 236 1.77 -4.56 -12.30
C PHE A 236 0.40 -4.17 -12.82
N GLY A 237 -0.26 -5.07 -13.58
CA GLY A 237 -1.66 -4.95 -13.97
C GLY A 237 -2.54 -5.64 -12.91
N ASN A 238 -3.60 -4.97 -12.48
CA ASN A 238 -4.47 -5.43 -11.40
C ASN A 238 -5.90 -5.61 -11.89
N THR A 239 -6.56 -6.65 -11.41
CA THR A 239 -7.98 -6.88 -11.60
C THR A 239 -8.65 -7.08 -10.27
N HIS A 240 -9.59 -6.21 -9.92
CA HIS A 240 -10.39 -6.31 -8.71
C HIS A 240 -11.74 -6.99 -9.00
N LEU A 241 -12.20 -7.75 -8.02
CA LEU A 241 -13.55 -8.32 -8.00
C LEU A 241 -14.19 -7.93 -6.67
N ASN A 242 -15.35 -7.26 -6.73
CA ASN A 242 -16.01 -6.72 -5.55
C ASN A 242 -15.08 -5.87 -4.66
N HIS A 243 -14.27 -5.01 -5.28
CA HIS A 243 -13.27 -4.12 -4.65
C HIS A 243 -12.10 -4.84 -3.97
N ILE A 244 -11.98 -6.15 -4.08
CA ILE A 244 -10.84 -6.91 -3.55
C ILE A 244 -9.95 -7.33 -4.72
N LEU A 245 -8.64 -7.15 -4.59
CA LEU A 245 -7.67 -7.59 -5.60
C LEU A 245 -7.81 -9.09 -5.83
N ASN A 246 -8.17 -9.47 -7.05
CA ASN A 246 -8.39 -10.86 -7.47
C ASN A 246 -7.19 -11.45 -8.21
N LEU A 247 -6.66 -10.67 -9.17
CA LEU A 247 -5.55 -11.08 -10.03
C LEU A 247 -4.56 -9.92 -10.17
N THR A 248 -3.26 -10.24 -10.09
CA THR A 248 -2.17 -9.34 -10.50
C THR A 248 -1.31 -10.03 -11.55
N VAL A 249 -0.88 -9.29 -12.54
CA VAL A 249 0.01 -9.78 -13.61
C VAL A 249 1.22 -8.86 -13.77
N CYS A 250 2.35 -9.43 -14.07
CA CYS A 250 3.59 -8.71 -14.40
C CYS A 250 4.27 -9.35 -15.62
N PRO A 251 4.64 -8.53 -16.62
CA PRO A 251 4.39 -7.10 -16.75
C PRO A 251 2.92 -6.77 -17.02
N ALA A 252 2.50 -5.55 -16.70
CA ALA A 252 1.17 -5.05 -17.06
C ALA A 252 1.02 -4.95 -18.58
N ALA A 253 -0.19 -5.19 -19.09
CA ALA A 253 -0.52 -5.08 -20.51
C ALA A 253 -0.75 -3.61 -20.91
N ILE A 254 0.28 -2.78 -20.84
CA ILE A 254 0.29 -1.34 -21.19
C ILE A 254 1.44 -1.04 -22.15
N SER A 255 1.39 0.13 -22.81
CA SER A 255 2.50 0.55 -23.68
C SER A 255 3.78 0.84 -22.87
N PRO A 256 4.98 0.66 -23.44
CA PRO A 256 6.23 1.03 -22.78
C PRO A 256 6.25 2.49 -22.31
N ALA A 257 5.76 3.43 -23.10
CA ALA A 257 5.70 4.85 -22.74
C ALA A 257 4.83 5.08 -21.49
N LEU A 258 3.69 4.40 -21.38
CA LEU A 258 2.81 4.52 -20.22
C LEU A 258 3.45 3.88 -18.97
N ALA A 259 4.21 2.79 -19.14
CA ALA A 259 4.97 2.17 -18.06
C ALA A 259 6.09 3.09 -17.53
N GLU A 260 6.79 3.79 -18.44
CA GLU A 260 7.79 4.79 -18.08
C GLU A 260 7.16 5.97 -17.33
N GLU A 261 6.01 6.49 -17.81
CA GLU A 261 5.27 7.57 -17.15
C GLU A 261 4.83 7.15 -15.74
N ALA A 262 4.24 5.97 -15.56
CA ALA A 262 3.84 5.44 -14.26
C ALA A 262 5.04 5.30 -13.31
N THR A 263 6.16 4.81 -13.81
CA THR A 263 7.42 4.66 -13.06
C THR A 263 7.99 6.03 -12.65
N ALA A 264 8.00 7.00 -13.54
CA ALA A 264 8.46 8.36 -13.25
C ALA A 264 7.58 9.04 -12.21
N MET A 265 6.25 8.87 -12.32
CA MET A 265 5.28 9.37 -11.34
C MET A 265 5.53 8.77 -9.95
N ALA A 266 5.70 7.44 -9.86
CA ALA A 266 6.01 6.79 -8.59
C ALA A 266 7.30 7.30 -7.97
N ARG A 267 8.38 7.47 -8.75
CA ARG A 267 9.64 8.07 -8.28
C ARG A 267 9.43 9.47 -7.72
N GLY A 268 8.73 10.34 -8.44
CA GLY A 268 8.46 11.71 -8.01
C GLY A 268 7.64 11.75 -6.69
N ILE A 269 6.68 10.85 -6.52
CA ILE A 269 5.89 10.75 -5.27
C ILE A 269 6.78 10.30 -4.10
N LEU A 270 7.64 9.28 -4.28
CA LEU A 270 8.57 8.83 -3.23
C LEU A 270 9.54 9.96 -2.82
N GLU A 271 10.02 10.74 -3.77
CA GLU A 271 10.88 11.91 -3.53
C GLU A 271 10.13 12.97 -2.74
N SER A 272 8.95 13.38 -3.22
CA SER A 272 8.16 14.44 -2.59
C SER A 272 7.74 14.12 -1.16
N LEU A 273 7.42 12.84 -0.87
CA LEU A 273 7.13 12.33 0.48
C LEU A 273 8.39 12.03 1.29
N ASN A 274 9.59 12.13 0.70
CA ASN A 274 10.87 11.71 1.32
C ASN A 274 10.81 10.32 1.95
N VAL A 275 10.22 9.36 1.24
CA VAL A 275 10.05 7.99 1.75
C VAL A 275 11.41 7.33 1.98
N VAL A 276 11.62 6.71 3.14
CA VAL A 276 12.68 5.72 3.37
C VAL A 276 12.00 4.39 3.67
N GLY A 277 12.04 3.47 2.73
CA GLY A 277 11.27 2.23 2.79
C GLY A 277 10.62 1.92 1.45
N LEU A 278 9.47 1.26 1.50
CA LEU A 278 8.67 0.89 0.34
C LEU A 278 7.42 1.76 0.26
N LEU A 279 7.06 2.14 -0.95
CA LEU A 279 5.77 2.76 -1.28
C LEU A 279 5.18 2.07 -2.51
N THR A 280 3.90 1.81 -2.47
CA THR A 280 3.14 1.39 -3.64
C THR A 280 2.22 2.52 -4.07
N VAL A 281 2.23 2.82 -5.36
CA VAL A 281 1.34 3.79 -6.00
C VAL A 281 0.33 3.01 -6.85
N GLU A 282 -0.95 3.12 -6.51
CA GLU A 282 -2.03 2.59 -7.33
C GLU A 282 -2.54 3.65 -8.30
N LEU A 283 -2.74 3.26 -9.55
CA LEU A 283 -3.05 4.16 -10.65
C LEU A 283 -4.22 3.62 -11.46
N PHE A 284 -5.11 4.52 -11.86
CA PHE A 284 -6.05 4.27 -12.95
C PHE A 284 -5.44 4.67 -14.28
N VAL A 285 -5.54 3.78 -15.26
CA VAL A 285 -5.33 4.10 -16.67
C VAL A 285 -6.69 4.42 -17.26
N THR A 286 -6.96 5.68 -17.56
CA THR A 286 -8.23 6.08 -18.17
C THR A 286 -8.35 5.51 -19.57
N ARG A 287 -9.56 5.46 -20.14
CA ARG A 287 -9.78 5.05 -21.54
C ARG A 287 -9.05 5.94 -22.56
N LYS A 288 -8.63 7.14 -22.15
CA LYS A 288 -7.83 8.06 -22.97
C LYS A 288 -6.32 7.82 -22.82
N GLY A 289 -5.91 6.84 -22.04
CA GLY A 289 -4.50 6.53 -21.79
C GLY A 289 -3.80 7.47 -20.80
N THR A 290 -4.52 8.28 -20.03
CA THR A 290 -3.93 9.13 -18.98
C THR A 290 -3.89 8.42 -17.65
N LEU A 291 -2.86 8.70 -16.84
CA LEU A 291 -2.71 8.16 -15.50
C LEU A 291 -3.36 9.08 -14.46
N LEU A 292 -4.04 8.48 -13.49
CA LEU A 292 -4.54 9.17 -12.29
C LEU A 292 -4.13 8.36 -11.07
N VAL A 293 -3.53 8.99 -10.06
CA VAL A 293 -3.23 8.33 -8.78
C VAL A 293 -4.54 8.05 -8.05
N ASN A 294 -4.74 6.77 -7.72
CA ASN A 294 -5.86 6.31 -6.91
C ASN A 294 -5.53 6.39 -5.41
N GLU A 295 -4.51 5.66 -4.96
CA GLU A 295 -4.09 5.67 -3.55
C GLU A 295 -2.60 5.30 -3.40
N LEU A 296 -2.07 5.57 -2.20
CA LEU A 296 -0.70 5.25 -1.81
C LEU A 296 -0.69 4.26 -0.64
N ALA A 297 0.20 3.28 -0.69
CA ALA A 297 0.43 2.37 0.43
C ALA A 297 1.91 2.40 0.84
N PRO A 298 2.26 2.97 2.02
CA PRO A 298 3.66 3.13 2.46
C PRO A 298 4.20 1.84 3.10
N ARG A 299 4.03 0.72 2.43
CA ARG A 299 4.34 -0.63 2.90
C ARG A 299 4.34 -1.63 1.73
N PRO A 300 4.78 -2.88 1.93
CA PRO A 300 4.54 -3.94 0.96
C PRO A 300 3.06 -4.03 0.60
N HIS A 301 2.76 -4.30 -0.66
CA HIS A 301 1.40 -4.30 -1.18
C HIS A 301 1.00 -5.67 -1.74
N ASN A 302 -0.30 -5.96 -1.73
CA ASN A 302 -0.83 -7.23 -2.22
C ASN A 302 -0.47 -7.47 -3.70
N SER A 303 -0.51 -6.45 -4.55
CA SER A 303 -0.11 -6.58 -5.95
C SER A 303 1.38 -6.94 -6.13
N GLY A 304 2.23 -6.62 -5.16
CA GLY A 304 3.66 -6.96 -5.18
C GLY A 304 3.99 -8.36 -4.68
N HIS A 305 3.01 -9.19 -4.29
CA HIS A 305 3.29 -10.53 -3.73
C HIS A 305 3.97 -11.45 -4.74
N LEU A 306 3.62 -11.35 -6.03
CA LEU A 306 4.25 -12.13 -7.10
C LEU A 306 5.78 -11.91 -7.17
N THR A 307 6.32 -10.82 -6.61
CA THR A 307 7.76 -10.57 -6.58
C THR A 307 8.55 -11.61 -5.77
N LEU A 308 7.90 -12.34 -4.86
CA LEU A 308 8.53 -13.45 -4.11
C LEU A 308 9.07 -14.53 -5.05
N ASP A 309 8.35 -14.82 -6.12
CA ASP A 309 8.64 -15.93 -7.01
C ASP A 309 9.18 -15.49 -8.38
N ALA A 310 8.86 -14.27 -8.80
CA ALA A 310 9.07 -13.79 -10.15
C ALA A 310 10.21 -12.77 -10.30
N CYS A 311 10.61 -12.06 -9.24
CA CYS A 311 11.68 -11.06 -9.30
C CYS A 311 12.99 -11.56 -8.71
N VAL A 312 14.09 -10.86 -9.00
CA VAL A 312 15.41 -11.15 -8.39
C VAL A 312 15.36 -10.89 -6.89
N THR A 313 14.78 -9.75 -6.50
CA THR A 313 14.55 -9.36 -5.10
C THR A 313 13.06 -9.17 -4.88
N SER A 314 12.52 -9.72 -3.79
CA SER A 314 11.10 -9.52 -3.45
C SER A 314 10.85 -8.12 -2.87
N GLN A 315 9.61 -7.64 -2.92
CA GLN A 315 9.24 -6.39 -2.25
C GLN A 315 9.53 -6.40 -0.74
N PHE A 316 9.46 -7.57 -0.10
CA PHE A 316 9.71 -7.71 1.33
C PHE A 316 11.19 -7.58 1.67
N GLU A 317 12.06 -8.17 0.85
CA GLU A 317 13.49 -7.98 0.96
C GLU A 317 13.90 -6.54 0.63
N GLN A 318 13.28 -5.91 -0.39
CA GLN A 318 13.51 -4.49 -0.69
C GLN A 318 13.10 -3.58 0.46
N GLN A 319 11.96 -3.85 1.12
CA GLN A 319 11.55 -3.13 2.34
C GLN A 319 12.63 -3.23 3.41
N LEU A 320 13.11 -4.44 3.70
CA LEU A 320 14.16 -4.65 4.68
C LEU A 320 15.44 -3.89 4.32
N ARG A 321 15.91 -4.01 3.07
CA ARG A 321 17.11 -3.31 2.60
C ARG A 321 16.97 -1.81 2.75
N ALA A 322 15.85 -1.24 2.33
CA ALA A 322 15.58 0.20 2.41
C ALA A 322 15.54 0.70 3.86
N VAL A 323 14.79 0.02 4.75
CA VAL A 323 14.66 0.47 6.15
C VAL A 323 15.95 0.26 6.96
N CYS A 324 16.77 -0.72 6.59
CA CYS A 324 18.07 -0.96 7.21
C CYS A 324 19.22 -0.14 6.60
N GLY A 325 18.98 0.62 5.52
CA GLY A 325 20.01 1.40 4.84
C GLY A 325 21.05 0.54 4.10
N LEU A 326 20.64 -0.65 3.63
CA LEU A 326 21.44 -1.51 2.78
C LEU A 326 21.29 -1.10 1.31
N PRO A 327 22.24 -1.44 0.43
CA PRO A 327 22.06 -1.30 -1.02
C PRO A 327 20.80 -2.04 -1.48
N LEU A 328 19.99 -1.37 -2.31
CA LEU A 328 18.79 -1.99 -2.88
C LEU A 328 19.17 -3.14 -3.82
N GLY A 329 18.34 -4.20 -3.85
CA GLY A 329 18.49 -5.31 -4.76
C GLY A 329 17.89 -5.02 -6.13
N SER A 330 18.18 -5.86 -7.13
CA SER A 330 17.58 -5.78 -8.45
C SER A 330 16.09 -6.11 -8.39
N THR A 331 15.27 -5.27 -9.01
CA THR A 331 13.83 -5.47 -9.18
C THR A 331 13.48 -6.19 -10.48
N GLU A 332 14.47 -6.70 -11.18
CA GLU A 332 14.33 -7.37 -12.46
C GLU A 332 13.34 -8.54 -12.37
N LEU A 333 12.43 -8.59 -13.32
CA LEU A 333 11.49 -9.69 -13.52
C LEU A 333 12.23 -10.84 -14.23
N ARG A 334 12.30 -11.99 -13.59
CA ARG A 334 12.95 -13.19 -14.17
C ARG A 334 12.11 -13.81 -15.27
N GLN A 335 10.80 -13.84 -15.06
CA GLN A 335 9.82 -14.36 -16.02
C GLN A 335 8.48 -13.67 -15.81
N PRO A 336 7.65 -13.53 -16.85
CA PRO A 336 6.26 -13.10 -16.70
C PRO A 336 5.54 -13.95 -15.65
N ALA A 337 4.73 -13.29 -14.82
CA ALA A 337 4.08 -13.92 -13.68
C ALA A 337 2.66 -13.41 -13.47
N ALA A 338 1.85 -14.24 -12.86
CA ALA A 338 0.53 -13.85 -12.38
C ALA A 338 0.30 -14.40 -10.97
N MET A 339 -0.46 -13.64 -10.17
CA MET A 339 -0.84 -13.99 -8.81
C MET A 339 -2.35 -13.89 -8.65
N VAL A 340 -2.96 -14.84 -7.96
CA VAL A 340 -4.36 -14.77 -7.52
C VAL A 340 -4.44 -14.88 -6.01
N ASN A 341 -5.29 -14.05 -5.40
CA ASN A 341 -5.60 -14.16 -3.99
C ASN A 341 -6.46 -15.41 -3.71
N LEU A 342 -6.22 -16.02 -2.56
CA LEU A 342 -7.05 -17.04 -1.95
C LEU A 342 -7.81 -16.39 -0.80
N LEU A 343 -9.09 -16.15 -1.02
CA LEU A 343 -9.99 -15.59 -0.01
C LEU A 343 -10.66 -16.73 0.78
N GLY A 344 -11.30 -16.39 1.90
CA GLY A 344 -11.97 -17.38 2.75
C GLY A 344 -13.00 -18.23 2.04
N GLU A 345 -13.65 -17.68 1.02
CA GLU A 345 -14.64 -18.40 0.17
C GLU A 345 -14.07 -19.67 -0.49
N VAL A 346 -12.75 -19.71 -0.73
CA VAL A 346 -12.12 -20.92 -1.29
C VAL A 346 -12.28 -22.12 -0.36
N TRP A 347 -12.30 -21.90 0.96
CA TRP A 347 -12.55 -22.97 1.95
C TRP A 347 -14.01 -23.40 1.97
N ASP A 348 -14.92 -22.44 1.84
CA ASP A 348 -16.37 -22.73 1.76
C ASP A 348 -16.68 -23.55 0.50
N GLU A 349 -16.16 -23.12 -0.66
CA GLU A 349 -16.32 -23.80 -1.94
C GLU A 349 -15.69 -25.20 -1.96
N ALA A 350 -14.64 -25.42 -1.19
CA ALA A 350 -14.00 -26.73 -1.05
C ALA A 350 -14.71 -27.64 0.00
N GLY A 351 -15.69 -27.12 0.73
CA GLY A 351 -16.36 -27.84 1.84
C GLY A 351 -15.43 -28.11 3.01
N GLY A 352 -14.48 -27.19 3.27
CA GLY A 352 -13.49 -27.27 4.34
C GLY A 352 -12.07 -27.05 3.84
N THR A 353 -11.23 -28.07 3.85
CA THR A 353 -9.83 -27.95 3.39
C THR A 353 -9.75 -28.00 1.85
N PRO A 354 -9.20 -26.97 1.19
CA PRO A 354 -8.96 -26.98 -0.25
C PRO A 354 -8.03 -28.10 -0.72
N ASP A 355 -8.17 -28.56 -1.96
CA ASP A 355 -7.29 -29.59 -2.54
C ASP A 355 -5.97 -28.99 -3.01
N TRP A 356 -5.04 -28.86 -2.04
CA TRP A 356 -3.70 -28.34 -2.31
C TRP A 356 -2.90 -29.21 -3.27
N THR A 357 -3.11 -30.52 -3.26
CA THR A 357 -2.41 -31.45 -4.15
C THR A 357 -2.78 -31.21 -5.61
N ALA A 358 -4.08 -31.04 -5.87
CA ALA A 358 -4.56 -30.72 -7.21
C ALA A 358 -4.10 -29.33 -7.69
N ALA A 359 -4.11 -28.33 -6.81
CA ALA A 359 -3.63 -26.99 -7.15
C ALA A 359 -2.14 -26.96 -7.49
N LEU A 360 -1.32 -27.72 -6.74
CA LEU A 360 0.14 -27.80 -6.90
C LEU A 360 0.59 -28.85 -7.93
N SER A 361 -0.32 -29.45 -8.68
CA SER A 361 0.04 -30.39 -9.75
C SER A 361 0.79 -29.75 -10.92
N ASP A 362 0.68 -28.43 -11.10
CA ASP A 362 1.55 -27.64 -11.98
C ASP A 362 2.80 -27.22 -11.22
N PRO A 363 4.02 -27.69 -11.62
CA PRO A 363 5.27 -27.41 -10.88
C PRO A 363 5.71 -25.95 -10.91
N THR A 364 5.10 -25.11 -11.75
CA THR A 364 5.38 -23.66 -11.82
C THR A 364 4.55 -22.84 -10.84
N VAL A 365 3.54 -23.44 -10.21
CA VAL A 365 2.67 -22.79 -9.24
C VAL A 365 3.31 -22.82 -7.85
N ARG A 366 3.28 -21.66 -7.19
CA ARG A 366 3.74 -21.47 -5.81
C ARG A 366 2.56 -21.11 -4.92
N LEU A 367 2.49 -21.72 -3.75
CA LEU A 367 1.46 -21.51 -2.73
C LEU A 367 2.06 -20.75 -1.54
N HIS A 368 1.41 -19.66 -1.15
CA HIS A 368 1.75 -18.88 0.05
C HIS A 368 0.50 -18.74 0.93
N LEU A 369 0.46 -19.50 2.03
CA LEU A 369 -0.57 -19.36 3.06
C LEU A 369 -0.09 -18.43 4.18
N TYR A 370 -1.02 -17.64 4.71
CA TYR A 370 -0.66 -16.57 5.65
C TYR A 370 -0.70 -16.99 7.12
N GLY A 371 -1.09 -18.23 7.43
CA GLY A 371 -1.15 -18.71 8.81
C GLY A 371 -2.36 -18.18 9.62
N LYS A 372 -3.38 -17.68 8.94
CA LYS A 372 -4.63 -17.25 9.59
C LYS A 372 -5.51 -18.45 9.92
N ALA A 373 -6.01 -18.51 11.16
CA ALA A 373 -6.76 -19.66 11.64
C ALA A 373 -8.14 -19.80 11.00
N GLU A 374 -8.89 -18.69 10.82
CA GLU A 374 -10.29 -18.75 10.41
C GLU A 374 -10.48 -18.15 9.00
N PRO A 375 -10.87 -18.96 8.01
CA PRO A 375 -11.32 -18.43 6.73
C PRO A 375 -12.67 -17.73 6.92
N ARG A 376 -12.80 -16.51 6.38
CA ARG A 376 -14.03 -15.73 6.38
C ARG A 376 -14.18 -15.10 5.01
N ALA A 377 -15.40 -14.88 4.56
CA ALA A 377 -15.70 -14.21 3.31
C ALA A 377 -14.91 -12.88 3.18
N GLY A 378 -14.24 -12.70 2.04
CA GLY A 378 -13.38 -11.56 1.75
C GLY A 378 -12.05 -11.54 2.49
N ARG A 379 -11.77 -12.44 3.46
CA ARG A 379 -10.49 -12.47 4.17
C ARG A 379 -9.41 -13.09 3.30
N LYS A 380 -8.34 -12.34 3.04
CA LYS A 380 -7.15 -12.84 2.31
C LYS A 380 -6.43 -13.87 3.18
N MET A 381 -6.47 -15.14 2.77
CA MET A 381 -5.91 -16.30 3.50
C MET A 381 -4.57 -16.74 2.94
N GLY A 382 -4.32 -16.44 1.67
CA GLY A 382 -3.11 -16.81 0.95
C GLY A 382 -3.13 -16.27 -0.48
N HIS A 383 -2.15 -16.68 -1.27
CA HIS A 383 -2.14 -16.47 -2.71
C HIS A 383 -1.44 -17.62 -3.42
N LEU A 384 -1.74 -17.76 -4.71
CA LEU A 384 -0.98 -18.56 -5.65
C LEU A 384 -0.26 -17.64 -6.62
N THR A 385 0.97 -17.98 -6.97
CA THR A 385 1.74 -17.34 -8.04
C THR A 385 2.14 -18.40 -9.07
N ALA A 386 2.06 -18.05 -10.36
CA ALA A 386 2.61 -18.85 -11.43
C ALA A 386 3.53 -18.00 -12.32
N THR A 387 4.61 -18.60 -12.80
CA THR A 387 5.48 -18.01 -13.82
C THR A 387 5.35 -18.77 -15.14
N ALA A 388 5.56 -18.08 -16.26
CA ALA A 388 5.48 -18.69 -17.59
C ALA A 388 6.30 -17.90 -18.62
N ALA A 389 6.33 -18.37 -19.88
CA ALA A 389 6.98 -17.67 -20.97
C ALA A 389 6.25 -16.36 -21.33
N THR A 390 4.94 -16.31 -21.15
CA THR A 390 4.11 -15.12 -21.38
C THR A 390 3.19 -14.82 -20.18
N ALA A 391 2.73 -13.58 -20.09
CA ALA A 391 1.80 -13.14 -19.04
C ALA A 391 0.46 -13.87 -19.12
N GLU A 392 -0.04 -14.10 -20.32
CA GLU A 392 -1.30 -14.81 -20.59
C GLU A 392 -1.24 -16.26 -20.12
N GLU A 393 -0.11 -16.92 -20.38
CA GLU A 393 0.12 -18.29 -19.90
C GLU A 393 0.20 -18.34 -18.38
N ALA A 394 0.89 -17.39 -17.75
CA ALA A 394 0.96 -17.29 -16.28
C ALA A 394 -0.45 -17.10 -15.68
N ILE A 395 -1.28 -16.25 -16.28
CA ILE A 395 -2.68 -16.06 -15.86
C ILE A 395 -3.47 -17.37 -15.96
N GLN A 396 -3.37 -18.08 -17.09
CA GLN A 396 -4.08 -19.35 -17.29
C GLN A 396 -3.67 -20.41 -16.26
N ARG A 397 -2.37 -20.53 -15.97
CA ARG A 397 -1.83 -21.47 -15.00
C ARG A 397 -2.34 -21.20 -13.59
N VAL A 398 -2.21 -19.95 -13.12
CA VAL A 398 -2.60 -19.61 -11.74
C VAL A 398 -4.11 -19.68 -11.53
N GLN A 399 -4.92 -19.32 -12.53
CA GLN A 399 -6.38 -19.46 -12.48
C GLN A 399 -6.81 -20.94 -12.52
N SER A 400 -6.17 -21.76 -13.36
CA SER A 400 -6.40 -23.21 -13.40
C SER A 400 -6.07 -23.84 -12.05
N ALA A 401 -4.93 -23.47 -11.43
CA ALA A 401 -4.55 -23.96 -10.11
C ALA A 401 -5.58 -23.58 -9.03
N ARG A 402 -6.04 -22.33 -9.02
CA ARG A 402 -7.11 -21.88 -8.09
C ARG A 402 -8.41 -22.65 -8.31
N ASN A 403 -8.81 -22.89 -9.54
CA ASN A 403 -10.04 -23.64 -9.84
C ASN A 403 -9.98 -25.10 -9.36
N ARG A 404 -8.78 -25.71 -9.32
CA ARG A 404 -8.58 -27.09 -8.81
C ARG A 404 -8.65 -27.19 -7.29
N LEU A 405 -8.64 -26.05 -6.56
CA LEU A 405 -8.81 -26.06 -5.10
C LEU A 405 -10.21 -26.51 -4.67
N ARG A 406 -11.20 -26.38 -5.57
CA ARG A 406 -12.58 -26.84 -5.34
C ARG A 406 -12.61 -28.36 -5.41
N ARG A 407 -13.31 -29.01 -4.48
CA ARG A 407 -13.61 -30.43 -4.66
C ARG A 407 -14.54 -30.56 -5.86
N VAL A 408 -14.14 -31.36 -6.84
CA VAL A 408 -15.09 -31.83 -7.85
C VAL A 408 -16.06 -32.74 -7.09
N ALA A 409 -17.33 -32.34 -6.99
CA ALA A 409 -18.36 -33.27 -6.53
C ALA A 409 -18.36 -34.48 -7.47
N CYS A 410 -17.97 -35.64 -6.95
CA CYS A 410 -18.10 -36.91 -7.64
C CYS A 410 -19.55 -37.28 -7.76
#